data_3d48cf10787536a7591f2569673d667a
#
_entry.id   3d48cf10787536a7591f2569673d667a
#
_cell.length_a   1.000
_cell.length_b   1.000
_cell.length_c   1.000
_cell.angle_alpha   90.00
_cell.angle_beta   90.00
_cell.angle_gamma   90.00
#
_symmetry.space_group_name_H-M   'P 1'
#
loop_
_entity.id
_entity.type
_entity.pdbx_description
1 polymer ?
#
loop_
_entity_poly.entity_id
_entity_poly.type
_entity_poly.pdbx_seq_one_letter_code
_entity_poly.pdbx_strand_id
1 'polypeptide(L)'
;HVVPQRVNIPVDYVRRTIVPQAARLPTVAAWRVIVIENADRLNTDAADALLKTVEEPPEHTVIIMCAPSADPQDFSQTLRSRCRHLYVPAPTEDEVVRILVEEEGATEHDARLAAAATMRHVGRARLLVRSDQVQKRRSMAINLAELVFHGAQAFQAVGGLVKAAETEAVEAHKAEDEAERAKLENALGMGAKGKGAGKALGGVASSIKALEEEQKKRGTRRKRDMFDLILVDLAGVYRDAMIIQSGAGLALIHPDYEGLAREIAERTTPEGLVECQEAIAQCRERLAQQVQPAVAFGGMLGRIRLACKVS
;
A
#
# COMPACT_ATOMS: atom_id res chain seq x y z
N HIS A 1 -16.44 9.67 2.73
CA HIS A 1 -15.25 8.83 2.73
C HIS A 1 -14.17 9.50 1.91
N VAL A 2 -13.01 9.71 2.50
CA VAL A 2 -11.86 10.36 1.86
C VAL A 2 -10.77 9.31 1.74
N VAL A 3 -10.53 8.81 0.55
CA VAL A 3 -9.39 7.94 0.24
C VAL A 3 -8.33 8.80 -0.43
N PRO A 4 -7.07 8.78 0.06
CA PRO A 4 -6.00 9.54 -0.57
C PRO A 4 -5.80 9.08 -2.02
N GLN A 5 -5.97 9.97 -2.97
CA GLN A 5 -5.78 9.69 -4.40
C GLN A 5 -4.31 9.85 -4.84
N ARG A 6 -3.50 10.47 -4.01
CA ARG A 6 -2.06 10.71 -4.21
C ARG A 6 -1.26 10.01 -3.11
N VAL A 7 0.04 9.91 -3.28
CA VAL A 7 0.95 9.40 -2.25
C VAL A 7 0.78 10.20 -0.96
N ASN A 8 0.64 11.53 -1.07
CA ASN A 8 0.34 12.43 0.05
C ASN A 8 -1.01 13.13 -0.21
N ILE A 9 -1.70 13.50 0.86
CA ILE A 9 -2.90 14.34 0.83
C ILE A 9 -2.41 15.80 0.83
N PRO A 10 -2.53 16.54 -0.30
CA PRO A 10 -2.01 17.91 -0.37
C PRO A 10 -2.96 18.91 0.30
N VAL A 11 -2.43 20.02 0.75
CA VAL A 11 -3.17 21.13 1.38
C VAL A 11 -4.33 21.65 0.53
N ASP A 12 -4.16 21.74 -0.78
CA ASP A 12 -5.23 22.18 -1.69
C ASP A 12 -6.44 21.26 -1.69
N TYR A 13 -6.21 19.94 -1.56
CA TYR A 13 -7.32 19.00 -1.47
C TYR A 13 -8.07 19.15 -0.14
N VAL A 14 -7.34 19.36 0.96
CA VAL A 14 -7.94 19.64 2.26
C VAL A 14 -8.80 20.90 2.19
N ARG A 15 -8.24 22.01 1.71
CA ARG A 15 -8.93 23.31 1.66
C ARG A 15 -10.11 23.34 0.70
N ARG A 16 -10.02 22.67 -0.46
CA ARG A 16 -11.06 22.72 -1.49
C ARG A 16 -12.12 21.63 -1.36
N THR A 17 -11.78 20.53 -0.69
CA THR A 17 -12.67 19.35 -0.64
C THR A 17 -13.07 19.00 0.77
N ILE A 18 -12.11 18.73 1.67
CA ILE A 18 -12.43 18.18 3.01
C ILE A 18 -13.10 19.24 3.88
N VAL A 19 -12.49 20.41 4.04
CA VAL A 19 -13.01 21.49 4.89
C VAL A 19 -14.40 21.96 4.44
N PRO A 20 -14.66 22.25 3.13
CA PRO A 20 -15.99 22.62 2.69
C PRO A 20 -17.04 21.51 2.84
N GLN A 21 -16.63 20.24 2.69
CA GLN A 21 -17.54 19.13 2.94
C GLN A 21 -17.89 18.99 4.43
N ALA A 22 -16.93 19.23 5.32
CA ALA A 22 -17.18 19.23 6.76
C ALA A 22 -18.19 20.31 7.19
N ALA A 23 -18.09 21.49 6.56
CA ALA A 23 -18.97 22.64 6.86
C ALA A 23 -20.42 22.50 6.36
N ARG A 24 -20.71 21.53 5.49
CA ARG A 24 -22.07 21.31 4.97
C ARG A 24 -22.92 20.56 5.99
N LEU A 25 -24.16 21.01 6.19
CA LEU A 25 -25.12 20.28 7.01
C LEU A 25 -25.45 18.91 6.38
N PRO A 26 -25.69 17.88 7.21
CA PRO A 26 -26.17 16.59 6.71
C PRO A 26 -27.56 16.73 6.09
N THR A 27 -27.80 16.08 4.93
CA THR A 27 -29.06 16.18 4.18
C THR A 27 -29.87 14.88 4.18
N VAL A 28 -29.24 13.75 4.51
CA VAL A 28 -29.85 12.41 4.43
C VAL A 28 -29.90 11.75 5.81
N ALA A 29 -28.98 12.06 6.70
CA ALA A 29 -28.85 11.48 8.03
C ALA A 29 -28.71 12.55 9.10
N ALA A 30 -28.84 12.19 10.37
CA ALA A 30 -28.68 13.13 11.50
C ALA A 30 -27.24 13.63 11.67
N TRP A 31 -26.25 12.85 11.20
CA TRP A 31 -24.83 13.15 11.36
C TRP A 31 -24.10 13.03 10.02
N ARG A 32 -23.15 13.91 9.80
CA ARG A 32 -22.14 13.82 8.74
C ARG A 32 -20.90 13.17 9.31
N VAL A 33 -20.43 12.10 8.67
CA VAL A 33 -19.18 11.43 9.05
C VAL A 33 -18.18 11.59 7.92
N ILE A 34 -17.01 12.16 8.23
CA ILE A 34 -15.89 12.27 7.31
C ILE A 34 -14.81 11.29 7.78
N VAL A 35 -14.50 10.30 6.96
CA VAL A 35 -13.44 9.34 7.23
C VAL A 35 -12.25 9.69 6.33
N ILE A 36 -11.11 9.96 6.95
CA ILE A 36 -9.83 10.20 6.26
C ILE A 36 -8.98 8.95 6.45
N GLU A 37 -8.94 8.10 5.45
CA GLU A 37 -8.06 6.93 5.44
C GLU A 37 -6.60 7.36 5.19
N ASN A 38 -5.67 6.64 5.83
CA ASN A 38 -4.24 6.93 5.76
C ASN A 38 -3.94 8.42 6.06
N ALA A 39 -4.43 8.90 7.19
CA ALA A 39 -4.24 10.30 7.61
C ALA A 39 -2.76 10.63 7.93
N ASP A 40 -1.91 9.62 8.09
CA ASP A 40 -0.45 9.71 8.09
C ASP A 40 0.13 10.32 6.79
N ARG A 41 -0.64 10.29 5.71
CA ARG A 41 -0.27 10.91 4.41
C ARG A 41 -0.62 12.39 4.27
N LEU A 42 -1.16 13.01 5.32
CA LEU A 42 -1.29 14.46 5.38
C LEU A 42 0.10 15.08 5.52
N ASN A 43 0.52 15.92 4.56
CA ASN A 43 1.72 16.71 4.77
C ASN A 43 1.45 17.79 5.84
N THR A 44 2.50 18.42 6.36
CA THR A 44 2.40 19.41 7.44
C THR A 44 1.37 20.49 7.13
N ASP A 45 1.43 21.11 5.95
CA ASP A 45 0.50 22.16 5.53
C ASP A 45 -0.95 21.68 5.44
N ALA A 46 -1.16 20.43 5.04
CA ALA A 46 -2.48 19.80 4.97
C ALA A 46 -3.04 19.51 6.37
N ALA A 47 -2.19 19.04 7.27
CA ALA A 47 -2.54 18.83 8.67
C ALA A 47 -2.93 20.17 9.33
N ASP A 48 -2.14 21.20 9.12
CA ASP A 48 -2.41 22.55 9.66
C ASP A 48 -3.72 23.14 9.12
N ALA A 49 -4.03 22.91 7.84
CA ALA A 49 -5.29 23.35 7.25
C ALA A 49 -6.53 22.67 7.87
N LEU A 50 -6.38 21.52 8.50
CA LEU A 50 -7.46 20.81 9.20
C LEU A 50 -7.64 21.24 10.65
N LEU A 51 -6.64 21.85 11.28
CA LEU A 51 -6.62 22.13 12.73
C LEU A 51 -7.90 22.80 13.20
N LYS A 52 -8.30 23.92 12.58
CA LYS A 52 -9.51 24.64 12.97
C LYS A 52 -10.78 23.78 12.88
N THR A 53 -10.90 22.96 11.82
CA THR A 53 -12.07 22.12 11.59
C THR A 53 -12.12 20.96 12.60
N VAL A 54 -10.96 20.51 13.07
CA VAL A 54 -10.84 19.44 14.07
C VAL A 54 -11.05 19.98 15.49
N GLU A 55 -10.57 21.18 15.80
CA GLU A 55 -10.79 21.84 17.09
C GLU A 55 -12.26 22.20 17.31
N GLU A 56 -12.89 22.77 16.30
CA GLU A 56 -14.28 23.23 16.34
C GLU A 56 -15.05 22.60 15.18
N PRO A 57 -15.36 21.29 15.26
CA PRO A 57 -16.09 20.62 14.20
C PRO A 57 -17.49 21.23 14.07
N PRO A 58 -17.99 21.43 12.84
CA PRO A 58 -19.34 21.91 12.61
C PRO A 58 -20.37 21.01 13.30
N GLU A 59 -21.52 21.59 13.66
CA GLU A 59 -22.62 20.85 14.28
C GLU A 59 -22.99 19.60 13.44
N HIS A 60 -23.26 18.51 14.12
CA HIS A 60 -23.59 17.22 13.51
C HIS A 60 -22.51 16.66 12.58
N THR A 61 -21.24 17.04 12.75
CA THR A 61 -20.11 16.51 11.98
C THR A 61 -19.14 15.74 12.86
N VAL A 62 -18.78 14.52 12.43
CA VAL A 62 -17.75 13.69 13.05
C VAL A 62 -16.63 13.48 12.05
N ILE A 63 -15.39 13.69 12.48
CA ILE A 63 -14.20 13.45 11.65
C ILE A 63 -13.45 12.25 12.25
N ILE A 64 -13.26 11.20 11.45
CA ILE A 64 -12.51 10.00 11.81
C ILE A 64 -11.23 10.00 10.97
N MET A 65 -10.08 9.99 11.64
CA MET A 65 -8.77 9.87 11.01
C MET A 65 -8.18 8.49 11.30
N CYS A 66 -7.89 7.73 10.25
CA CYS A 66 -7.27 6.43 10.35
C CYS A 66 -5.78 6.56 10.03
N ALA A 67 -4.93 6.09 10.93
CA ALA A 67 -3.48 6.07 10.75
C ALA A 67 -2.91 4.74 11.24
N PRO A 68 -1.86 4.20 10.61
CA PRO A 68 -1.24 2.94 11.01
C PRO A 68 -0.49 3.06 12.32
N SER A 69 -0.02 4.26 12.64
CA SER A 69 0.71 4.59 13.86
C SER A 69 0.29 5.96 14.38
N ALA A 70 0.43 6.14 15.69
CA ALA A 70 0.27 7.43 16.37
C ALA A 70 1.62 8.06 16.74
N ASP A 71 2.73 7.52 16.20
CA ASP A 71 4.06 8.07 16.40
C ASP A 71 4.13 9.49 15.79
N PRO A 72 4.80 10.47 16.47
CA PRO A 72 4.96 11.82 15.95
C PRO A 72 5.66 11.91 14.58
N GLN A 73 6.46 10.90 14.22
CA GLN A 73 7.10 10.82 12.90
C GLN A 73 6.12 10.40 11.79
N ASP A 74 5.09 9.63 12.15
CA ASP A 74 4.11 9.09 11.21
C ASP A 74 2.83 9.93 11.14
N PHE A 75 2.44 10.55 12.26
CA PHE A 75 1.18 11.29 12.32
C PHE A 75 1.33 12.62 13.05
N SER A 76 0.72 13.69 12.48
CA SER A 76 0.78 15.04 13.05
C SER A 76 0.37 15.09 14.51
N GLN A 77 1.32 15.47 15.36
CA GLN A 77 1.09 15.58 16.82
C GLN A 77 0.07 16.67 17.17
N THR A 78 0.01 17.73 16.37
CA THR A 78 -0.96 18.81 16.53
C THR A 78 -2.39 18.34 16.26
N LEU A 79 -2.63 17.50 15.27
CA LEU A 79 -3.92 16.87 15.04
C LEU A 79 -4.23 15.83 16.12
N ARG A 80 -3.24 15.01 16.49
CA ARG A 80 -3.41 13.97 17.52
C ARG A 80 -3.87 14.54 18.85
N SER A 81 -3.28 15.65 19.30
CA SER A 81 -3.63 16.29 20.59
C SER A 81 -5.07 16.80 20.65
N ARG A 82 -5.72 16.99 19.50
CA ARG A 82 -7.10 17.49 19.34
C ARG A 82 -8.12 16.40 19.07
N CYS A 83 -7.68 15.15 18.97
CA CYS A 83 -8.52 14.00 18.69
C CYS A 83 -8.61 13.06 19.86
N ARG A 84 -9.77 12.42 20.01
CA ARG A 84 -9.88 11.25 20.87
C ARG A 84 -9.18 10.07 20.18
N HIS A 85 -8.15 9.56 20.82
CA HIS A 85 -7.40 8.42 20.30
C HIS A 85 -8.13 7.11 20.63
N LEU A 86 -8.41 6.31 19.60
CA LEU A 86 -8.95 4.96 19.71
C LEU A 86 -7.91 3.99 19.16
N TYR A 87 -7.39 3.16 20.03
CA TYR A 87 -6.48 2.10 19.62
C TYR A 87 -7.27 0.90 19.12
N VAL A 88 -7.00 0.49 17.88
CA VAL A 88 -7.54 -0.74 17.28
C VAL A 88 -6.42 -1.77 17.26
N PRO A 89 -6.48 -2.82 18.09
CA PRO A 89 -5.44 -3.84 18.13
C PRO A 89 -5.41 -4.61 16.80
N ALA A 90 -4.22 -5.07 16.41
CA ALA A 90 -4.11 -6.04 15.33
C ALA A 90 -4.79 -7.35 15.76
N PRO A 91 -5.46 -8.06 14.83
CA PRO A 91 -6.06 -9.35 15.13
C PRO A 91 -4.97 -10.37 15.51
N THR A 92 -5.35 -11.40 16.26
CA THR A 92 -4.51 -12.56 16.53
C THR A 92 -4.38 -13.42 15.26
N GLU A 93 -3.38 -14.30 15.22
CA GLU A 93 -3.21 -15.22 14.12
C GLU A 93 -4.45 -16.12 13.95
N ASP A 94 -4.96 -16.67 15.04
CA ASP A 94 -6.13 -17.55 15.02
C ASP A 94 -7.41 -16.83 14.54
N GLU A 95 -7.56 -15.54 14.84
CA GLU A 95 -8.67 -14.73 14.31
C GLU A 95 -8.56 -14.56 12.79
N VAL A 96 -7.34 -14.29 12.29
CA VAL A 96 -7.12 -14.18 10.83
C VAL A 96 -7.35 -15.53 10.16
N VAL A 97 -6.83 -16.62 10.72
CA VAL A 97 -7.03 -17.98 10.20
C VAL A 97 -8.52 -18.31 10.13
N ARG A 98 -9.29 -18.06 11.21
CA ARG A 98 -10.73 -18.28 11.24
C ARG A 98 -11.43 -17.51 10.13
N ILE A 99 -11.12 -16.22 9.95
CA ILE A 99 -11.71 -15.40 8.89
C ILE A 99 -11.42 -15.99 7.50
N LEU A 100 -10.18 -16.43 7.26
CA LEU A 100 -9.80 -16.98 5.96
C LEU A 100 -10.45 -18.33 5.68
N VAL A 101 -10.62 -19.17 6.68
CA VAL A 101 -11.30 -20.46 6.54
C VAL A 101 -12.80 -20.25 6.34
N GLU A 102 -13.45 -19.46 7.18
CA GLU A 102 -14.92 -19.30 7.17
C GLU A 102 -15.42 -18.45 5.99
N GLU A 103 -14.72 -17.37 5.64
CA GLU A 103 -15.19 -16.42 4.65
C GLU A 103 -14.59 -16.64 3.25
N GLU A 104 -13.36 -17.21 3.18
CA GLU A 104 -12.64 -17.40 1.92
C GLU A 104 -12.60 -18.88 1.47
N GLY A 105 -12.96 -19.81 2.35
CA GLY A 105 -12.88 -21.24 2.08
C GLY A 105 -11.44 -21.77 1.99
N ALA A 106 -10.47 -21.05 2.54
CA ALA A 106 -9.07 -21.48 2.56
C ALA A 106 -8.88 -22.71 3.43
N THR A 107 -7.89 -23.56 3.11
CA THR A 107 -7.46 -24.61 4.04
C THR A 107 -6.84 -23.98 5.29
N GLU A 108 -6.89 -24.67 6.43
CA GLU A 108 -6.25 -24.16 7.65
C GLU A 108 -4.73 -23.93 7.46
N HIS A 109 -4.09 -24.78 6.67
CA HIS A 109 -2.68 -24.66 6.33
C HIS A 109 -2.41 -23.37 5.55
N ASP A 110 -3.13 -23.14 4.46
CA ASP A 110 -2.96 -21.94 3.62
C ASP A 110 -3.33 -20.66 4.39
N ALA A 111 -4.36 -20.74 5.26
CA ALA A 111 -4.76 -19.63 6.10
C ALA A 111 -3.67 -19.23 7.10
N ARG A 112 -3.00 -20.22 7.75
CA ARG A 112 -1.86 -19.97 8.65
C ARG A 112 -0.67 -19.37 7.90
N LEU A 113 -0.32 -19.92 6.74
CA LEU A 113 0.73 -19.35 5.90
C LEU A 113 0.41 -17.91 5.49
N ALA A 114 -0.82 -17.63 5.07
CA ALA A 114 -1.23 -16.29 4.69
C ALA A 114 -1.24 -15.32 5.88
N ALA A 115 -1.69 -15.75 7.06
CA ALA A 115 -1.67 -14.95 8.28
C ALA A 115 -0.24 -14.55 8.67
N ALA A 116 0.70 -15.50 8.66
CA ALA A 116 2.12 -15.27 8.93
C ALA A 116 2.73 -14.33 7.88
N ALA A 117 2.62 -14.67 6.59
CA ALA A 117 3.23 -13.93 5.47
C ALA A 117 2.74 -12.47 5.38
N THR A 118 1.55 -12.16 5.88
CA THR A 118 0.98 -10.81 5.86
C THR A 118 1.05 -10.10 7.21
N MET A 119 1.74 -10.71 8.19
CA MET A 119 1.84 -10.19 9.55
C MET A 119 0.44 -9.89 10.13
N ARG A 120 -0.50 -10.81 9.94
CA ARG A 120 -1.89 -10.76 10.41
C ARG A 120 -2.75 -9.64 9.80
N HIS A 121 -2.35 -9.08 8.66
CA HIS A 121 -3.16 -8.09 7.96
C HIS A 121 -4.27 -8.77 7.14
N VAL A 122 -5.50 -8.80 7.67
CA VAL A 122 -6.65 -9.53 7.10
C VAL A 122 -6.86 -9.27 5.60
N GLY A 123 -6.88 -8.01 5.18
CA GLY A 123 -7.10 -7.66 3.77
C GLY A 123 -6.01 -8.22 2.83
N ARG A 124 -4.74 -8.18 3.25
CA ARG A 124 -3.63 -8.77 2.48
C ARG A 124 -3.68 -10.29 2.50
N ALA A 125 -4.03 -10.88 3.64
CA ALA A 125 -4.17 -12.33 3.77
C ALA A 125 -5.30 -12.87 2.86
N ARG A 126 -6.44 -12.20 2.79
CA ARG A 126 -7.53 -12.51 1.85
C ARG A 126 -7.06 -12.49 0.40
N LEU A 127 -6.32 -11.45 0.00
CA LEU A 127 -5.78 -11.37 -1.37
C LEU A 127 -4.78 -12.48 -1.65
N LEU A 128 -3.94 -12.84 -0.67
CA LEU A 128 -2.94 -13.89 -0.82
C LEU A 128 -3.57 -15.27 -1.03
N VAL A 129 -4.67 -15.60 -0.35
CA VAL A 129 -5.36 -16.89 -0.55
C VAL A 129 -6.23 -16.93 -1.80
N ARG A 130 -6.74 -15.78 -2.29
CA ARG A 130 -7.65 -15.70 -3.44
C ARG A 130 -6.95 -15.59 -4.80
N SER A 131 -5.74 -15.02 -4.84
CA SER A 131 -5.13 -14.56 -6.08
C SER A 131 -3.80 -15.23 -6.37
N ASP A 132 -3.78 -16.08 -7.39
CA ASP A 132 -2.55 -16.69 -7.93
C ASP A 132 -1.52 -15.62 -8.35
N GLN A 133 -1.99 -14.47 -8.82
CA GLN A 133 -1.12 -13.37 -9.24
C GLN A 133 -0.37 -12.78 -8.04
N VAL A 134 -1.05 -12.60 -6.89
CA VAL A 134 -0.44 -12.14 -5.65
C VAL A 134 0.57 -13.17 -5.13
N GLN A 135 0.22 -14.45 -5.16
CA GLN A 135 1.12 -15.55 -4.77
C GLN A 135 2.36 -15.57 -5.67
N LYS A 136 2.18 -15.45 -6.98
CA LYS A 136 3.26 -15.42 -7.95
C LYS A 136 4.20 -14.23 -7.74
N ARG A 137 3.66 -13.03 -7.54
CA ARG A 137 4.47 -11.84 -7.21
C ARG A 137 5.28 -12.04 -5.94
N ARG A 138 4.66 -12.57 -4.87
CA ARG A 138 5.34 -12.91 -3.62
C ARG A 138 6.49 -13.88 -3.85
N SER A 139 6.24 -14.98 -4.56
CA SER A 139 7.27 -15.96 -4.89
C SER A 139 8.43 -15.32 -5.67
N MET A 140 8.12 -14.49 -6.67
CA MET A 140 9.16 -13.77 -7.43
C MET A 140 9.97 -12.82 -6.54
N ALA A 141 9.33 -12.13 -5.58
CA ALA A 141 10.02 -11.25 -4.64
C ALA A 141 10.98 -12.02 -3.74
N ILE A 142 10.50 -13.13 -3.15
CA ILE A 142 11.30 -13.98 -2.26
C ILE A 142 12.45 -14.65 -3.03
N ASN A 143 12.20 -15.14 -4.24
CA ASN A 143 13.22 -15.76 -5.06
C ASN A 143 14.37 -14.81 -5.45
N LEU A 144 14.16 -13.48 -5.40
CA LEU A 144 15.29 -12.56 -5.56
C LEU A 144 16.37 -12.77 -4.51
N ALA A 145 16.02 -13.17 -3.28
CA ALA A 145 16.98 -13.44 -2.22
C ALA A 145 17.86 -14.65 -2.53
N GLU A 146 17.30 -15.69 -3.19
CA GLU A 146 18.05 -16.84 -3.70
C GLU A 146 18.95 -16.41 -4.88
N LEU A 147 18.38 -15.70 -5.85
CA LEU A 147 19.08 -15.28 -7.07
C LEU A 147 20.28 -14.33 -6.80
N VAL A 148 20.30 -13.66 -5.65
CA VAL A 148 21.47 -12.86 -5.20
C VAL A 148 22.75 -13.68 -5.28
N PHE A 149 22.70 -14.97 -4.97
CA PHE A 149 23.84 -15.88 -4.98
C PHE A 149 24.20 -16.43 -6.37
N HIS A 150 23.39 -16.11 -7.40
CA HIS A 150 23.51 -16.68 -8.76
C HIS A 150 23.91 -15.62 -9.82
N GLY A 151 25.02 -14.91 -9.60
CA GLY A 151 25.60 -13.99 -10.59
C GLY A 151 24.67 -12.88 -11.04
N ALA A 152 24.50 -12.71 -12.35
CA ALA A 152 23.67 -11.65 -12.94
C ALA A 152 22.17 -11.97 -12.97
N GLN A 153 21.74 -13.16 -12.55
CA GLN A 153 20.34 -13.61 -12.67
C GLN A 153 19.39 -12.73 -11.85
N ALA A 154 19.81 -12.29 -10.65
CA ALA A 154 19.02 -11.39 -9.82
C ALA A 154 18.67 -10.08 -10.55
N PHE A 155 19.63 -9.49 -11.26
CA PHE A 155 19.41 -8.25 -12.03
C PHE A 155 18.47 -8.47 -13.22
N GLN A 156 18.55 -9.63 -13.88
CA GLN A 156 17.65 -9.98 -14.98
C GLN A 156 16.22 -10.19 -14.48
N ALA A 157 16.05 -10.78 -13.30
CA ALA A 157 14.75 -11.03 -12.68
C ALA A 157 14.01 -9.73 -12.28
N VAL A 158 14.73 -8.65 -11.96
CA VAL A 158 14.14 -7.35 -11.57
C VAL A 158 13.17 -6.84 -12.64
N GLY A 159 13.54 -6.88 -13.90
CA GLY A 159 12.68 -6.40 -15.00
C GLY A 159 11.33 -7.13 -15.03
N GLY A 160 11.35 -8.46 -14.86
CA GLY A 160 10.15 -9.29 -14.80
C GLY A 160 9.28 -8.97 -13.58
N LEU A 161 9.91 -8.81 -12.41
CA LEU A 161 9.22 -8.49 -11.15
C LEU A 161 8.56 -7.10 -11.19
N VAL A 162 9.28 -6.09 -11.67
CA VAL A 162 8.74 -4.73 -11.84
C VAL A 162 7.53 -4.75 -12.77
N LYS A 163 7.64 -5.43 -13.92
CA LYS A 163 6.53 -5.56 -14.88
C LYS A 163 5.34 -6.30 -14.27
N ALA A 164 5.57 -7.37 -13.53
CA ALA A 164 4.49 -8.12 -12.86
C ALA A 164 3.73 -7.24 -11.85
N ALA A 165 4.44 -6.48 -11.02
CA ALA A 165 3.85 -5.57 -10.06
C ALA A 165 3.06 -4.42 -10.73
N GLU A 166 3.58 -3.87 -11.81
CA GLU A 166 2.86 -2.84 -12.58
C GLU A 166 1.59 -3.36 -13.24
N THR A 167 1.63 -4.58 -13.77
CA THR A 167 0.47 -5.25 -14.36
C THR A 167 -0.60 -5.52 -13.28
N GLU A 168 -0.21 -6.09 -12.14
CA GLU A 168 -1.09 -6.33 -10.99
C GLU A 168 -1.77 -5.03 -10.52
N ALA A 169 -1.02 -3.94 -10.40
CA ALA A 169 -1.55 -2.64 -9.98
C ALA A 169 -2.60 -2.07 -10.95
N VAL A 170 -2.50 -2.39 -12.23
CA VAL A 170 -3.46 -1.94 -13.25
C VAL A 170 -4.68 -2.85 -13.28
N GLU A 171 -4.47 -4.17 -13.34
CA GLU A 171 -5.55 -5.15 -13.49
C GLU A 171 -6.49 -5.21 -12.29
N ALA A 172 -5.94 -5.13 -11.07
CA ALA A 172 -6.71 -5.17 -9.83
C ALA A 172 -7.80 -4.08 -9.73
N HIS A 173 -7.67 -2.99 -10.46
CA HIS A 173 -8.59 -1.85 -10.37
C HIS A 173 -9.21 -1.45 -11.72
N LYS A 174 -8.94 -2.21 -12.76
CA LYS A 174 -9.44 -1.89 -14.10
C LYS A 174 -10.97 -1.81 -14.15
N ALA A 175 -11.65 -2.76 -13.53
CA ALA A 175 -13.10 -2.79 -13.49
C ALA A 175 -13.70 -1.60 -12.73
N GLU A 176 -13.06 -1.14 -11.64
CA GLU A 176 -13.50 0.03 -10.86
C GLU A 176 -13.32 1.32 -11.67
N ASP A 177 -12.15 1.49 -12.30
CA ASP A 177 -11.82 2.66 -13.10
C ASP A 177 -12.73 2.75 -14.35
N GLU A 178 -13.07 1.62 -14.99
CA GLU A 178 -14.03 1.53 -16.09
C GLU A 178 -15.47 1.85 -15.63
N ALA A 179 -15.90 1.30 -14.49
CA ALA A 179 -17.23 1.57 -13.94
C ALA A 179 -17.41 3.05 -13.53
N GLU A 180 -16.38 3.67 -12.97
CA GLU A 180 -16.37 5.09 -12.61
C GLU A 180 -16.48 5.97 -13.86
N ARG A 181 -15.72 5.63 -14.91
CA ARG A 181 -15.80 6.30 -16.21
C ARG A 181 -17.20 6.19 -16.82
N ALA A 182 -17.76 4.98 -16.86
CA ALA A 182 -19.10 4.74 -17.39
C ALA A 182 -20.20 5.50 -16.61
N LYS A 183 -20.08 5.56 -15.28
CA LYS A 183 -20.99 6.38 -14.44
C LYS A 183 -20.92 7.87 -14.79
N LEU A 184 -19.72 8.39 -15.00
CA LEU A 184 -19.52 9.78 -15.36
C LEU A 184 -20.07 10.07 -16.77
N GLU A 185 -19.79 9.21 -17.74
CA GLU A 185 -20.29 9.32 -19.11
C GLU A 185 -21.82 9.30 -19.16
N ASN A 186 -22.47 8.40 -18.40
CA ASN A 186 -23.92 8.33 -18.25
C ASN A 186 -24.49 9.58 -17.56
N ALA A 187 -23.88 10.05 -16.48
CA ALA A 187 -24.32 11.25 -15.77
C ALA A 187 -24.23 12.52 -16.60
N LEU A 188 -23.29 12.57 -17.55
CA LEU A 188 -23.08 13.68 -18.48
C LEU A 188 -23.90 13.55 -19.78
N GLY A 189 -24.72 12.50 -19.90
CA GLY A 189 -25.63 12.32 -21.04
C GLY A 189 -24.94 12.00 -22.36
N MET A 190 -23.77 11.34 -22.35
CA MET A 190 -23.09 10.83 -23.54
C MET A 190 -23.86 9.69 -24.21
N GLY A 191 -24.98 9.98 -24.78
CA GLY A 191 -25.90 9.05 -25.43
C GLY A 191 -27.19 9.72 -25.87
N ALA A 192 -27.46 10.94 -25.40
CA ALA A 192 -28.66 11.70 -25.76
C ALA A 192 -28.46 12.42 -27.12
N LYS A 193 -29.21 11.99 -28.13
CA LYS A 193 -29.30 12.68 -29.43
C LYS A 193 -30.23 13.87 -29.30
N GLY A 194 -29.70 15.13 -29.36
CA GLY A 194 -30.51 16.34 -29.34
C GLY A 194 -29.77 17.61 -29.79
N LYS A 195 -30.51 18.59 -30.38
CA LYS A 195 -29.99 19.91 -30.76
C LYS A 195 -29.59 20.70 -29.50
N GLY A 196 -28.30 20.92 -29.26
CA GLY A 196 -27.72 21.60 -28.10
C GLY A 196 -26.40 20.99 -27.63
N ALA A 197 -25.97 19.90 -28.25
CA ALA A 197 -24.82 19.07 -27.85
C ALA A 197 -23.45 19.78 -27.85
N GLY A 198 -23.25 20.85 -28.62
CA GLY A 198 -21.92 21.44 -28.81
C GLY A 198 -21.31 22.14 -27.61
N LYS A 199 -22.12 22.84 -26.78
CA LYS A 199 -21.64 23.51 -25.56
C LYS A 199 -21.55 22.56 -24.36
N ALA A 200 -22.41 21.52 -24.32
CA ALA A 200 -22.37 20.46 -23.34
C ALA A 200 -21.13 19.56 -23.53
N LEU A 201 -20.72 19.30 -24.78
CA LEU A 201 -19.57 18.48 -25.15
C LEU A 201 -18.23 19.00 -24.60
N GLY A 202 -18.02 20.32 -24.53
CA GLY A 202 -16.80 20.91 -23.95
C GLY A 202 -16.63 20.65 -22.45
N GLY A 203 -17.72 20.76 -21.69
CA GLY A 203 -17.74 20.47 -20.25
C GLY A 203 -17.59 18.98 -19.95
N VAL A 204 -18.18 18.13 -20.80
CA VAL A 204 -18.08 16.67 -20.71
C VAL A 204 -16.65 16.18 -20.93
N ALA A 205 -15.99 16.68 -22.01
CA ALA A 205 -14.61 16.31 -22.31
C ALA A 205 -13.63 16.74 -21.18
N SER A 206 -13.84 17.92 -20.59
CA SER A 206 -13.01 18.37 -19.47
C SER A 206 -13.20 17.52 -18.21
N SER A 207 -14.43 17.09 -17.92
CA SER A 207 -14.71 16.22 -16.76
C SER A 207 -14.14 14.83 -16.93
N ILE A 208 -14.22 14.24 -18.13
CA ILE A 208 -13.60 12.94 -18.43
C ILE A 208 -12.08 13.04 -18.31
N LYS A 209 -11.47 14.09 -18.88
CA LYS A 209 -10.03 14.31 -18.77
C LYS A 209 -9.58 14.48 -17.30
N ALA A 210 -10.35 15.18 -16.49
CA ALA A 210 -10.08 15.32 -15.06
C ALA A 210 -10.13 13.97 -14.35
N LEU A 211 -11.13 13.11 -14.66
CA LEU A 211 -11.22 11.76 -14.13
C LEU A 211 -10.02 10.90 -14.56
N GLU A 212 -9.64 10.93 -15.82
CA GLU A 212 -8.48 10.20 -16.35
C GLU A 212 -7.17 10.62 -15.65
N GLU A 213 -7.00 11.93 -15.39
CA GLU A 213 -5.85 12.43 -14.63
C GLU A 213 -5.87 11.95 -13.17
N GLU A 214 -7.03 11.87 -12.54
CA GLU A 214 -7.18 11.30 -11.20
C GLU A 214 -6.90 9.80 -11.18
N GLN A 215 -7.43 9.05 -12.13
CA GLN A 215 -7.16 7.61 -12.28
C GLN A 215 -5.68 7.34 -12.52
N LYS A 216 -5.00 8.16 -13.35
CA LYS A 216 -3.55 8.08 -13.54
C LYS A 216 -2.76 8.31 -12.25
N LYS A 217 -3.17 9.30 -11.43
CA LYS A 217 -2.53 9.57 -10.12
C LYS A 217 -2.73 8.40 -9.16
N ARG A 218 -3.97 7.84 -9.10
CA ARG A 218 -4.26 6.62 -8.32
C ARG A 218 -3.42 5.44 -8.81
N GLY A 219 -3.31 5.24 -10.12
CA GLY A 219 -2.48 4.19 -10.72
C GLY A 219 -1.01 4.28 -10.33
N THR A 220 -0.44 5.49 -10.29
CA THR A 220 0.93 5.71 -9.82
C THR A 220 1.10 5.31 -8.36
N ARG A 221 0.14 5.62 -7.50
CA ARG A 221 0.15 5.21 -6.09
C ARG A 221 0.06 3.69 -5.97
N ARG A 222 -0.91 3.06 -6.67
CA ARG A 222 -1.10 1.60 -6.66
C ARG A 222 0.17 0.85 -7.02
N LYS A 223 0.90 1.32 -8.05
CA LYS A 223 2.20 0.75 -8.44
C LYS A 223 3.22 0.84 -7.30
N ARG A 224 3.29 1.97 -6.60
CA ARG A 224 4.18 2.11 -5.44
C ARG A 224 3.82 1.16 -4.31
N ASP A 225 2.51 1.04 -4.01
CA ASP A 225 2.04 0.13 -3.00
C ASP A 225 2.42 -1.33 -3.35
N MET A 226 2.41 -1.71 -4.64
CA MET A 226 2.91 -3.02 -5.09
C MET A 226 4.42 -3.19 -4.91
N PHE A 227 5.22 -2.17 -5.23
CA PHE A 227 6.67 -2.21 -4.99
C PHE A 227 6.99 -2.31 -3.50
N ASP A 228 6.22 -1.61 -2.66
CA ASP A 228 6.38 -1.69 -1.21
C ASP A 228 6.09 -3.10 -0.68
N LEU A 229 5.07 -3.79 -1.20
CA LEU A 229 4.79 -5.18 -0.85
C LEU A 229 5.92 -6.13 -1.25
N ILE A 230 6.57 -5.94 -2.41
CA ILE A 230 7.75 -6.70 -2.82
C ILE A 230 8.89 -6.51 -1.81
N LEU A 231 9.14 -5.26 -1.37
CA LEU A 231 10.17 -4.97 -0.39
C LEU A 231 9.85 -5.56 0.99
N VAL A 232 8.58 -5.60 1.37
CA VAL A 232 8.13 -6.25 2.63
C VAL A 232 8.35 -7.76 2.57
N ASP A 233 7.99 -8.41 1.45
CA ASP A 233 8.21 -9.85 1.27
C ASP A 233 9.72 -10.18 1.32
N LEU A 234 10.55 -9.40 0.64
CA LEU A 234 11.99 -9.59 0.63
C LEU A 234 12.62 -9.33 2.00
N ALA A 235 12.23 -8.26 2.69
CA ALA A 235 12.68 -7.96 4.05
C ALA A 235 12.31 -9.09 5.03
N GLY A 236 11.13 -9.68 4.85
CA GLY A 236 10.66 -10.81 5.65
C GLY A 236 11.62 -12.01 5.61
N VAL A 237 12.12 -12.36 4.43
CA VAL A 237 13.07 -13.48 4.27
C VAL A 237 14.40 -13.21 4.99
N TYR A 238 14.96 -12.02 4.84
CA TYR A 238 16.20 -11.66 5.55
C TYR A 238 15.99 -11.55 7.06
N ARG A 239 14.81 -11.09 7.51
CA ARG A 239 14.44 -11.14 8.93
C ARG A 239 14.36 -12.58 9.42
N ASP A 240 13.74 -13.47 8.67
CA ASP A 240 13.63 -14.89 9.03
C ASP A 240 15.02 -15.55 9.10
N ALA A 241 15.93 -15.21 8.18
CA ALA A 241 17.33 -15.64 8.26
C ALA A 241 18.02 -15.14 9.55
N MET A 242 17.79 -13.89 9.97
CA MET A 242 18.31 -13.36 11.25
C MET A 242 17.76 -14.12 12.45
N ILE A 243 16.47 -14.44 12.46
CA ILE A 243 15.82 -15.22 13.53
C ILE A 243 16.44 -16.62 13.65
N ILE A 244 16.61 -17.31 12.51
CA ILE A 244 17.24 -18.62 12.45
C ILE A 244 18.68 -18.56 12.94
N GLN A 245 19.47 -17.60 12.46
CA GLN A 245 20.87 -17.45 12.80
C GLN A 245 21.08 -17.13 14.29
N SER A 246 20.23 -16.29 14.88
CA SER A 246 20.30 -15.91 16.29
C SER A 246 19.77 -16.98 17.25
N GLY A 247 19.03 -17.99 16.74
CA GLY A 247 18.36 -18.99 17.57
C GLY A 247 17.25 -18.42 18.45
N ALA A 248 16.66 -17.28 18.09
CA ALA A 248 15.70 -16.55 18.93
C ALA A 248 14.35 -17.28 19.14
N GLY A 249 14.07 -18.36 18.41
CA GLY A 249 12.83 -19.14 18.55
C GLY A 249 11.54 -18.38 18.22
N LEU A 250 11.63 -17.28 17.48
CA LEU A 250 10.48 -16.49 17.05
C LEU A 250 9.84 -17.08 15.79
N ALA A 251 8.53 -16.87 15.63
CA ALA A 251 7.81 -17.29 14.43
C ALA A 251 8.37 -16.59 13.17
N LEU A 252 8.49 -17.38 12.09
CA LEU A 252 8.90 -16.91 10.78
C LEU A 252 7.73 -16.20 10.09
N ILE A 253 8.05 -15.18 9.28
CA ILE A 253 7.09 -14.50 8.39
C ILE A 253 6.80 -15.41 7.18
N HIS A 254 7.81 -16.10 6.68
CA HIS A 254 7.69 -16.97 5.52
C HIS A 254 8.06 -18.43 5.87
N PRO A 255 7.22 -19.14 6.65
CA PRO A 255 7.52 -20.52 7.06
C PRO A 255 7.61 -21.48 5.87
N ASP A 256 6.92 -21.17 4.77
CA ASP A 256 7.00 -21.89 3.49
C ASP A 256 8.34 -21.71 2.75
N TYR A 257 9.16 -20.75 3.16
CA TYR A 257 10.51 -20.48 2.64
C TYR A 257 11.60 -20.65 3.73
N GLU A 258 11.32 -21.41 4.79
CA GLU A 258 12.30 -21.64 5.87
C GLU A 258 13.62 -22.18 5.34
N GLY A 259 13.59 -23.08 4.34
CA GLY A 259 14.80 -23.64 3.72
C GLY A 259 15.69 -22.55 3.11
N LEU A 260 15.11 -21.61 2.37
CA LEU A 260 15.84 -20.46 1.80
C LEU A 260 16.38 -19.53 2.90
N ALA A 261 15.56 -19.24 3.91
CA ALA A 261 16.00 -18.39 5.03
C ALA A 261 17.19 -19.02 5.79
N ARG A 262 17.20 -20.34 5.95
CA ARG A 262 18.30 -21.10 6.56
C ARG A 262 19.56 -21.04 5.70
N GLU A 263 19.45 -21.22 4.39
CA GLU A 263 20.59 -21.10 3.46
C GLU A 263 21.20 -19.69 3.52
N ILE A 264 20.37 -18.64 3.52
CA ILE A 264 20.82 -17.26 3.65
C ILE A 264 21.53 -17.04 5.00
N ALA A 265 20.98 -17.60 6.10
CA ALA A 265 21.58 -17.50 7.43
C ALA A 265 22.96 -18.16 7.51
N GLU A 266 23.17 -19.28 6.81
CA GLU A 266 24.46 -19.99 6.76
C GLU A 266 25.50 -19.27 5.90
N ARG A 267 25.05 -18.58 4.85
CA ARG A 267 25.94 -17.92 3.85
C ARG A 267 26.26 -16.46 4.16
N THR A 268 25.55 -15.84 5.10
CA THR A 268 25.65 -14.39 5.37
C THR A 268 25.97 -14.15 6.85
N THR A 269 26.84 -13.20 7.14
CA THR A 269 27.14 -12.82 8.54
C THR A 269 25.97 -12.04 9.16
N PRO A 270 25.86 -11.98 10.51
CA PRO A 270 24.84 -11.16 11.17
C PRO A 270 24.84 -9.71 10.72
N GLU A 271 26.04 -9.11 10.57
CA GLU A 271 26.20 -7.74 10.08
C GLU A 271 25.73 -7.62 8.62
N GLY A 272 26.05 -8.60 7.77
CA GLY A 272 25.59 -8.65 6.40
C GLY A 272 24.06 -8.74 6.28
N LEU A 273 23.39 -9.47 7.18
CA LEU A 273 21.92 -9.52 7.22
C LEU A 273 21.32 -8.15 7.59
N VAL A 274 21.94 -7.42 8.53
CA VAL A 274 21.52 -6.04 8.85
C VAL A 274 21.72 -5.11 7.64
N GLU A 275 22.86 -5.20 6.94
CA GLU A 275 23.13 -4.43 5.73
C GLU A 275 22.11 -4.75 4.61
N CYS A 276 21.63 -6.01 4.50
CA CYS A 276 20.55 -6.37 3.57
C CYS A 276 19.25 -5.63 3.91
N GLN A 277 18.87 -5.57 5.19
CA GLN A 277 17.69 -4.83 5.65
C GLN A 277 17.82 -3.31 5.35
N GLU A 278 18.98 -2.73 5.59
CA GLU A 278 19.28 -1.33 5.27
C GLU A 278 19.21 -1.07 3.76
N ALA A 279 19.70 -1.99 2.92
CA ALA A 279 19.62 -1.86 1.47
C ALA A 279 18.17 -1.85 0.98
N ILE A 280 17.30 -2.68 1.59
CA ILE A 280 15.86 -2.72 1.31
C ILE A 280 15.18 -1.43 1.76
N ALA A 281 15.47 -0.93 2.96
CA ALA A 281 14.94 0.33 3.47
C ALA A 281 15.31 1.51 2.55
N GLN A 282 16.55 1.59 2.13
CA GLN A 282 17.00 2.63 1.18
C GLN A 282 16.36 2.50 -0.21
N CYS A 283 16.06 1.28 -0.68
CA CYS A 283 15.30 1.10 -1.92
C CYS A 283 13.92 1.73 -1.79
N ARG A 284 13.23 1.52 -0.66
CA ARG A 284 11.93 2.13 -0.35
C ARG A 284 11.99 3.66 -0.40
N GLU A 285 13.01 4.27 0.21
CA GLU A 285 13.22 5.72 0.18
C GLU A 285 13.44 6.24 -1.25
N ARG A 286 14.27 5.55 -2.05
CA ARG A 286 14.52 5.93 -3.45
C ARG A 286 13.25 5.85 -4.31
N LEU A 287 12.42 4.83 -4.10
CA LEU A 287 11.11 4.73 -4.76
C LEU A 287 10.19 5.88 -4.33
N ALA A 288 10.22 6.31 -3.06
CA ALA A 288 9.48 7.47 -2.58
C ALA A 288 9.97 8.78 -3.24
N GLN A 289 11.25 8.89 -3.54
CA GLN A 289 11.90 10.00 -4.26
C GLN A 289 11.71 9.92 -5.79
N GLN A 290 10.88 9.01 -6.29
CA GLN A 290 10.56 8.83 -7.72
C GLN A 290 11.73 8.32 -8.58
N VAL A 291 12.71 7.66 -8.00
CA VAL A 291 13.73 6.92 -8.76
C VAL A 291 13.03 5.80 -9.55
N GLN A 292 13.49 5.55 -10.77
CA GLN A 292 12.94 4.46 -11.59
C GLN A 292 13.04 3.11 -10.86
N PRO A 293 11.96 2.31 -10.79
CA PRO A 293 11.93 1.08 -10.02
C PRO A 293 13.06 0.11 -10.37
N ALA A 294 13.33 -0.11 -11.66
CA ALA A 294 14.41 -1.00 -12.08
C ALA A 294 15.79 -0.55 -11.57
N VAL A 295 16.04 0.77 -11.50
CA VAL A 295 17.29 1.34 -10.98
C VAL A 295 17.37 1.20 -9.47
N ALA A 296 16.25 1.49 -8.76
CA ALA A 296 16.18 1.37 -7.30
C ALA A 296 16.40 -0.09 -6.85
N PHE A 297 15.71 -1.04 -7.46
CA PHE A 297 15.86 -2.47 -7.18
C PHE A 297 17.26 -2.99 -7.59
N GLY A 298 17.78 -2.57 -8.74
CA GLY A 298 19.13 -2.94 -9.17
C GLY A 298 20.20 -2.46 -8.18
N GLY A 299 20.11 -1.22 -7.71
CA GLY A 299 21.01 -0.68 -6.69
C GLY A 299 20.89 -1.40 -5.34
N MET A 300 19.69 -1.77 -4.93
CA MET A 300 19.43 -2.59 -3.74
C MET A 300 20.12 -3.96 -3.87
N LEU A 301 19.90 -4.67 -4.97
CA LEU A 301 20.51 -5.98 -5.19
C LEU A 301 22.03 -5.94 -5.20
N GLY A 302 22.63 -4.89 -5.81
CA GLY A 302 24.06 -4.69 -5.77
C GLY A 302 24.60 -4.59 -4.34
N ARG A 303 23.92 -3.87 -3.47
CA ARG A 303 24.30 -3.76 -2.05
C ARG A 303 24.10 -5.05 -1.29
N ILE A 304 22.97 -5.75 -1.52
CA ILE A 304 22.71 -7.06 -0.91
C ILE A 304 23.81 -8.07 -1.29
N ARG A 305 24.23 -8.09 -2.56
CA ARG A 305 25.33 -8.95 -3.00
C ARG A 305 26.63 -8.65 -2.26
N LEU A 306 26.97 -7.36 -2.08
CA LEU A 306 28.15 -6.95 -1.31
C LEU A 306 28.03 -7.40 0.16
N ALA A 307 26.89 -7.20 0.78
CA ALA A 307 26.60 -7.61 2.16
C ALA A 307 26.72 -9.15 2.35
N CYS A 308 26.26 -9.92 1.36
CA CYS A 308 26.39 -11.39 1.32
C CYS A 308 27.78 -11.85 0.84
N LYS A 309 28.74 -10.94 0.57
CA LYS A 309 30.10 -11.25 0.06
C LYS A 309 30.08 -12.08 -1.23
N VAL A 310 29.09 -11.85 -2.08
CA VAL A 310 28.98 -12.50 -3.39
C VAL A 310 29.66 -11.64 -4.44
N SER A 311 30.70 -12.17 -5.06
CA SER A 311 31.44 -11.53 -6.15
C SER A 311 30.66 -11.54 -7.48
#